data_321dd3c7825cd0692eee50d32ad48909
#
_entry.id   321dd3c7825cd0692eee50d32ad48909
#
_cell.length_a   1.000
_cell.length_b   1.000
_cell.length_c   1.000
_cell.angle_alpha   90.00
_cell.angle_beta   90.00
_cell.angle_gamma   90.00
#
_symmetry.space_group_name_H-M   'P 1'
#
loop_
_entity.id
_entity.type
_entity.pdbx_description
1 polymer ?
#
loop_
_entity_poly.entity_id
_entity_poly.type
_entity_poly.pdbx_seq_one_letter_code
_entity_poly.pdbx_strand_id
1 'polypeptide(L)'
;RVNGLAEIEHKSKSCIKSWNKMSKESKICYLAPLAPSSTTSKFIPNLPSMTPHQITDKDEAYGYQNFCVINIKISKIDWLQLDHKGHKRILFEYNNDFSANWIAS
;
A
#
# COMPACT_ATOMS: atom_id res chain seq x y z
N ARG A 1 -6.94 -4.13 12.97
CA ARG A 1 -6.91 -2.67 12.89
C ARG A 1 -5.54 -2.16 13.32
N VAL A 2 -4.96 -1.26 12.52
CA VAL A 2 -3.64 -0.67 12.83
C VAL A 2 -3.82 0.85 12.96
N ASN A 3 -3.22 1.43 13.99
CA ASN A 3 -3.14 2.87 14.19
C ASN A 3 -1.67 3.29 14.22
N GLY A 4 -1.37 4.44 13.67
CA GLY A 4 0.00 4.97 13.61
C GLY A 4 0.06 6.31 12.92
N LEU A 5 1.25 6.87 12.87
CA LEU A 5 1.56 8.09 12.12
C LEU A 5 2.12 7.71 10.75
N ALA A 6 1.48 8.18 9.70
CA ALA A 6 1.91 7.94 8.32
C ALA A 6 2.73 9.11 7.78
N GLU A 7 3.84 8.79 7.13
CA GLU A 7 4.68 9.73 6.38
C GLU A 7 4.75 9.27 4.93
N ILE A 8 4.57 10.21 4.01
CA ILE A 8 4.62 9.95 2.57
C ILE A 8 5.96 10.42 2.04
N GLU A 9 6.70 9.52 1.40
CA GLU A 9 7.91 9.82 0.65
C GLU A 9 7.63 9.75 -0.85
N HIS A 10 8.03 10.80 -1.58
CA HIS A 10 7.91 10.89 -3.03
C HIS A 10 9.27 11.30 -3.62
N LYS A 11 9.73 10.55 -4.62
CA LYS A 11 11.03 10.79 -5.30
C LYS A 11 12.26 10.75 -4.37
N SER A 12 12.16 10.12 -3.22
CA SER A 12 13.29 9.91 -2.30
C SER A 12 14.19 8.76 -2.76
N LYS A 13 15.36 8.61 -2.13
CA LYS A 13 16.25 7.46 -2.38
C LYS A 13 15.56 6.12 -2.08
N SER A 14 14.72 6.05 -1.05
CA SER A 14 13.95 4.85 -0.72
C SER A 14 12.89 4.55 -1.77
N CYS A 15 12.24 5.57 -2.34
CA CYS A 15 11.32 5.40 -3.47
C CYS A 15 12.01 4.83 -4.70
N ILE A 16 13.16 5.37 -5.09
CA ILE A 16 13.95 4.86 -6.23
C ILE A 16 14.33 3.40 -6.01
N LYS A 17 14.83 3.06 -4.82
CA LYS A 17 15.21 1.69 -4.46
C LYS A 17 14.03 0.72 -4.52
N SER A 18 12.88 1.11 -3.99
CA SER A 18 11.66 0.29 -4.00
C SER A 18 11.12 0.13 -5.42
N TRP A 19 11.07 1.20 -6.20
CA TRP A 19 10.65 1.19 -7.60
C TRP A 19 11.51 0.23 -8.46
N ASN A 20 12.83 0.31 -8.31
CA ASN A 20 13.76 -0.52 -9.09
C ASN A 20 13.65 -2.02 -8.77
N LYS A 21 13.20 -2.36 -7.56
CA LYS A 21 12.94 -3.77 -7.16
C LYS A 21 11.59 -4.30 -7.66
N MET A 22 10.71 -3.43 -8.09
CA MET A 22 9.38 -3.79 -8.50
C MET A 22 9.40 -4.47 -9.87
N SER A 23 8.58 -5.52 -10.04
CA SER A 23 8.40 -6.17 -11.34
C SER A 23 7.62 -5.26 -12.31
N LYS A 24 7.74 -5.53 -13.61
CA LYS A 24 6.96 -4.81 -14.64
C LYS A 24 5.46 -4.99 -14.46
N GLU A 25 5.02 -6.17 -14.01
CA GLU A 25 3.62 -6.48 -13.68
C GLU A 25 3.08 -5.55 -12.59
N SER A 26 3.89 -5.24 -11.58
CA SER A 26 3.50 -4.30 -10.53
C SER A 26 3.57 -2.85 -11.01
N LYS A 27 4.54 -2.48 -11.84
CA LYS A 27 4.71 -1.12 -12.36
C LYS A 27 3.57 -0.68 -13.28
N ILE A 28 2.93 -1.61 -13.99
CA ILE A 28 1.85 -1.29 -14.93
C ILE A 28 0.67 -0.57 -14.25
N CYS A 29 0.43 -0.83 -12.97
CA CYS A 29 -0.64 -0.16 -12.20
C CYS A 29 -0.42 1.35 -12.06
N TYR A 30 0.82 1.82 -12.19
CA TYR A 30 1.17 3.25 -12.12
C TYR A 30 1.10 3.96 -13.48
N LEU A 31 0.70 3.21 -14.53
CA LEU A 31 0.50 3.72 -15.90
C LEU A 31 -0.99 3.86 -16.24
N ALA A 32 -1.86 3.90 -15.25
CA ALA A 32 -3.30 4.04 -15.42
C ALA A 32 -3.65 5.32 -16.22
N PRO A 33 -4.53 5.24 -17.22
CA PRO A 33 -4.88 6.39 -18.08
C PRO A 33 -5.67 7.47 -17.35
N LEU A 34 -6.39 7.11 -16.29
CA LEU A 34 -7.17 8.06 -15.48
C LEU A 34 -6.61 8.17 -14.07
N ALA A 35 -6.68 9.36 -13.50
CA ALA A 35 -6.35 9.59 -12.11
C ALA A 35 -7.25 8.75 -11.18
N PRO A 36 -6.73 8.29 -10.02
CA PRO A 36 -7.54 7.59 -9.03
C PRO A 36 -8.80 8.40 -8.67
N SER A 37 -9.91 7.71 -8.44
CA SER A 37 -11.21 8.31 -8.11
C SER A 37 -11.87 9.13 -9.23
N SER A 38 -11.39 9.05 -10.46
CA SER A 38 -12.06 9.66 -11.62
C SER A 38 -13.44 9.03 -11.83
N THR A 39 -14.46 9.86 -12.06
CA THR A 39 -15.80 9.39 -12.39
C THR A 39 -15.86 8.93 -13.84
N THR A 40 -16.49 7.78 -14.09
CA THR A 40 -16.71 7.24 -15.43
C THR A 40 -18.17 6.86 -15.62
N SER A 41 -18.68 6.96 -16.85
CA SER A 41 -20.06 6.61 -17.20
C SER A 41 -20.31 5.09 -17.27
N LYS A 42 -19.25 4.29 -17.36
CA LYS A 42 -19.29 2.82 -17.40
C LYS A 42 -18.05 2.25 -16.76
N PHE A 43 -18.08 0.96 -16.41
CA PHE A 43 -16.89 0.25 -15.92
C PHE A 43 -15.76 0.31 -16.95
N ILE A 44 -14.57 0.67 -16.48
CA ILE A 44 -13.30 0.56 -17.18
C ILE A 44 -12.24 -0.02 -16.23
N PRO A 45 -11.35 -0.91 -16.68
CA PRO A 45 -10.32 -1.50 -15.82
C PRO A 45 -9.23 -0.51 -15.38
N ASN A 46 -9.19 0.70 -15.95
CA ASN A 46 -8.18 1.73 -15.68
C ASN A 46 -6.73 1.23 -15.74
N LEU A 47 -6.46 0.36 -16.70
CA LEU A 47 -5.12 -0.14 -17.00
C LEU A 47 -4.71 0.32 -18.41
N PRO A 48 -3.41 0.50 -18.67
CA PRO A 48 -2.95 0.80 -20.02
C PRO A 48 -3.20 -0.39 -20.95
N SER A 49 -3.30 -0.15 -22.24
CA SER A 49 -3.50 -1.19 -23.27
C SER A 49 -2.28 -2.07 -23.50
N MET A 50 -1.11 -1.71 -22.97
CA MET A 50 0.14 -2.46 -23.10
C MET A 50 0.24 -3.61 -22.10
N THR A 51 0.96 -4.67 -22.47
CA THR A 51 1.36 -5.74 -21.55
C THR A 51 2.61 -5.33 -20.75
N PRO A 52 2.91 -6.00 -19.60
CA PRO A 52 4.14 -5.71 -18.86
C PRO A 52 5.43 -5.77 -19.67
N HIS A 53 5.51 -6.70 -20.64
CA HIS A 53 6.68 -6.83 -21.52
C HIS A 53 6.88 -5.67 -22.49
N GLN A 54 5.84 -4.90 -22.77
CA GLN A 54 5.87 -3.75 -23.67
C GLN A 54 6.24 -2.44 -22.97
N ILE A 55 6.39 -2.45 -21.64
CA ILE A 55 6.78 -1.27 -20.86
C ILE A 55 8.21 -0.86 -21.24
N THR A 56 8.36 0.36 -21.71
CA THR A 56 9.64 0.98 -22.07
C THR A 56 10.22 1.75 -20.87
N ASP A 57 11.50 2.16 -20.95
CA ASP A 57 12.12 3.01 -19.93
C ASP A 57 11.40 4.35 -19.77
N LYS A 58 10.83 4.89 -20.86
CA LYS A 58 10.01 6.12 -20.83
C LYS A 58 8.72 5.90 -20.06
N ASP A 59 8.05 4.75 -20.25
CA ASP A 59 6.86 4.39 -19.49
C ASP A 59 7.18 4.22 -18.01
N GLU A 60 8.30 3.57 -17.67
CA GLU A 60 8.75 3.43 -16.28
C GLU A 60 9.03 4.79 -15.64
N ALA A 61 9.68 5.72 -16.34
CA ALA A 61 9.92 7.07 -15.85
C ALA A 61 8.61 7.84 -15.61
N TYR A 62 7.61 7.66 -16.47
CA TYR A 62 6.28 8.24 -16.29
C TYR A 62 5.56 7.62 -15.09
N GLY A 63 5.54 6.30 -14.99
CA GLY A 63 4.90 5.59 -13.86
C GLY A 63 5.54 5.96 -12.51
N TYR A 64 6.85 6.15 -12.47
CA TYR A 64 7.57 6.57 -11.25
C TYR A 64 7.07 7.92 -10.70
N GLN A 65 6.55 8.82 -11.53
CA GLN A 65 5.96 10.08 -11.06
C GLN A 65 4.72 9.87 -10.20
N ASN A 66 4.04 8.73 -10.40
CA ASN A 66 2.81 8.35 -9.67
C ASN A 66 3.11 7.44 -8.46
N PHE A 67 4.38 7.09 -8.21
CA PHE A 67 4.79 6.19 -7.15
C PHE A 67 5.19 6.96 -5.89
N CYS A 68 4.74 6.47 -4.75
CA CYS A 68 5.19 6.95 -3.44
C CYS A 68 5.39 5.77 -2.48
N VAL A 69 6.14 5.99 -1.43
CA VAL A 69 6.28 5.08 -0.30
C VAL A 69 5.58 5.71 0.90
N ILE A 70 4.74 4.92 1.57
CA ILE A 70 4.07 5.33 2.80
C ILE A 70 4.72 4.56 3.96
N ASN A 71 5.40 5.27 4.84
CA ASN A 71 5.97 4.73 6.07
C ASN A 71 4.98 4.97 7.22
N ILE A 72 4.63 3.94 7.94
CA ILE A 72 3.71 4.04 9.08
C ILE A 72 4.46 3.66 10.35
N LYS A 73 4.65 4.64 11.25
CA LYS A 73 5.10 4.38 12.60
C LYS A 73 3.91 3.90 13.42
N ILE A 74 3.84 2.59 13.61
CA ILE A 74 2.71 1.95 14.29
C ILE A 74 2.75 2.29 15.78
N SER A 75 1.62 2.76 16.33
CA SER A 75 1.42 2.97 17.77
C SER A 75 0.56 1.89 18.41
N LYS A 76 -0.33 1.25 17.61
CA LYS A 76 -1.30 0.28 18.14
C LYS A 76 -1.76 -0.69 17.07
N ILE A 77 -1.86 -1.96 17.44
CA ILE A 77 -2.50 -3.00 16.61
C ILE A 77 -3.57 -3.69 17.45
N ASP A 78 -4.80 -3.67 16.95
CA ASP A 78 -5.93 -4.42 17.50
C ASP A 78 -6.18 -5.61 16.54
N TRP A 79 -5.81 -6.78 17.00
CA TRP A 79 -5.92 -8.03 16.24
C TRP A 79 -7.13 -8.84 16.74
N LEU A 80 -7.96 -9.28 15.82
CA LEU A 80 -9.14 -10.10 16.12
C LEU A 80 -9.18 -11.32 15.19
N GLN A 81 -9.29 -12.49 15.77
CA GLN A 81 -9.59 -13.73 15.08
C GLN A 81 -11.02 -14.18 15.43
N LEU A 82 -11.85 -14.35 14.42
CA LEU A 82 -13.20 -14.88 14.60
C LEU A 82 -13.16 -16.40 14.71
N ASP A 83 -13.81 -16.94 15.73
CA ASP A 83 -13.91 -18.37 15.97
C ASP A 83 -15.29 -18.67 16.62
N HIS A 84 -15.97 -19.73 16.17
CA HIS A 84 -17.26 -20.17 16.71
C HIS A 84 -17.17 -20.66 18.16
N LYS A 85 -15.97 -21.02 18.64
CA LYS A 85 -15.69 -21.41 20.04
C LYS A 85 -15.33 -20.23 20.94
N GLY A 86 -15.36 -19.01 20.41
CA GLY A 86 -15.01 -17.80 21.09
C GLY A 86 -13.91 -17.02 20.35
N HIS A 87 -14.17 -15.74 20.13
CA HIS A 87 -13.22 -14.87 19.43
C HIS A 87 -11.97 -14.64 20.27
N LYS A 88 -10.82 -14.53 19.59
CA LYS A 88 -9.54 -14.17 20.22
C LYS A 88 -9.18 -12.77 19.81
N ARG A 89 -8.91 -11.89 20.77
CA ARG A 89 -8.54 -10.50 20.51
C ARG A 89 -7.35 -10.08 21.36
N ILE A 90 -6.34 -9.52 20.69
CA ILE A 90 -5.12 -9.01 21.35
C ILE A 90 -4.94 -7.56 20.95
N LEU A 91 -4.61 -6.74 21.94
CA LEU A 91 -4.19 -5.37 21.74
C LEU A 91 -2.67 -5.27 21.95
N PHE A 92 -1.97 -4.84 20.90
CA PHE A 92 -0.55 -4.47 20.97
C PHE A 92 -0.42 -2.96 21.00
N GLU A 93 0.39 -2.45 21.91
CA GLU A 93 0.69 -1.02 22.03
C GLU A 93 2.20 -0.80 21.99
N TYR A 94 2.63 0.16 21.18
CA TYR A 94 4.03 0.51 20.89
C TYR A 94 4.30 1.97 21.31
N ASN A 95 4.00 2.30 22.56
CA ASN A 95 4.30 3.62 23.10
C ASN A 95 5.76 3.67 23.58
N ASN A 96 6.03 4.10 24.82
CA ASN A 96 7.37 4.08 25.40
C ASN A 96 7.86 2.65 25.65
N ASP A 97 6.94 1.75 26.06
CA ASP A 97 7.18 0.32 26.26
C ASP A 97 6.21 -0.50 25.40
N PHE A 98 6.67 -1.66 24.93
CA PHE A 98 5.80 -2.60 24.24
C PHE A 98 4.90 -3.34 25.24
N SER A 99 3.61 -3.41 24.92
CA SER A 99 2.67 -4.26 25.66
C SER A 99 1.80 -5.08 24.72
N ALA A 100 1.37 -6.25 25.18
CA ALA A 100 0.43 -7.12 24.46
C ALA A 100 -0.55 -7.70 25.49
N ASN A 101 -1.84 -7.39 25.32
CA ASN A 101 -2.87 -7.78 26.26
C ASN A 101 -4.03 -8.47 25.54
N TRP A 102 -4.48 -9.60 26.09
CA TRP A 102 -5.74 -10.18 25.67
C TRP A 102 -6.90 -9.27 26.08
N ILE A 103 -7.84 -9.08 25.16
CA ILE A 103 -9.03 -8.26 25.40
C ILE A 103 -10.26 -9.12 25.15
N ALA A 104 -11.26 -9.01 26.02
CA ALA A 104 -12.56 -9.60 25.78
C ALA A 104 -13.18 -9.01 24.50
N SER A 105 -13.71 -9.89 23.69
CA SER A 105 -14.38 -9.51 22.43
C SER A 105 -15.89 -9.39 22.61
#